data_31bcbb07d1f4303143e9baa6e11ed237
#
_entry.id   31bcbb07d1f4303143e9baa6e11ed237
#
_cell.length_a   1.000
_cell.length_b   1.000
_cell.length_c   1.000
_cell.angle_alpha   90.00
_cell.angle_beta   90.00
_cell.angle_gamma   90.00
#
_symmetry.space_group_name_H-M   'P 1'
#
loop_
_entity.id
_entity.type
_entity.pdbx_description
1 polymer ?
#
loop_
_entity_poly.entity_id
_entity_poly.type
_entity_poly.pdbx_seq_one_letter_code
_entity_poly.pdbx_strand_id
1 'polypeptide(L)'
;DNITAIKIKSSRMLLATGFLRKVFEIFESYQTPIDMIATSEVGVSMSIDNDAHLNDIVNELKKYGTVTVDTDMCIICVVGDLDWSNVGFETLATEAMKNIPVRMISYGGSNYNISFLIRERDKKQALQNLSNNLFEK
;
A
#
# COMPACT_ATOMS: atom_id res chain seq x y z
N ASP A 1 2.31 -11.43 -4.96
CA ASP A 1 1.14 -12.20 -4.58
C ASP A 1 1.26 -12.62 -3.12
N ASN A 2 0.15 -12.93 -2.49
CA ASN A 2 0.09 -13.24 -1.06
C ASN A 2 0.56 -12.08 -0.19
N ILE A 3 0.20 -10.89 -0.60
CA ILE A 3 0.49 -9.68 0.17
C ILE A 3 -0.58 -9.50 1.24
N THR A 4 -0.14 -9.04 2.41
CA THR A 4 -1.04 -8.71 3.51
C THR A 4 -0.98 -7.20 3.77
N ALA A 5 -2.14 -6.57 3.85
CA ALA A 5 -2.26 -5.16 4.19
C ALA A 5 -2.63 -5.02 5.67
N ILE A 6 -1.91 -4.18 6.37
CA ILE A 6 -2.15 -3.90 7.79
C ILE A 6 -2.40 -2.41 7.93
N LYS A 7 -3.50 -2.05 8.59
CA LYS A 7 -3.82 -0.66 8.87
C LYS A 7 -3.93 -0.45 10.37
N ILE A 8 -3.25 0.55 10.89
CA ILE A 8 -3.42 0.98 12.27
C ILE A 8 -3.97 2.40 12.26
N LYS A 9 -5.05 2.61 13.00
CA LYS A 9 -5.72 3.89 13.12
C LYS A 9 -5.66 4.34 14.57
N SER A 10 -5.22 5.58 14.79
CA SER A 10 -5.13 6.16 16.12
C SER A 10 -5.57 7.62 16.08
N SER A 11 -6.51 7.97 16.93
CA SER A 11 -6.96 9.36 17.07
C SER A 11 -5.88 10.25 17.68
N ARG A 12 -4.84 9.64 18.26
CA ARG A 12 -3.75 10.36 18.91
C ARG A 12 -2.54 10.56 18.00
N MET A 13 -2.59 10.11 16.77
CA MET A 13 -1.45 10.16 15.86
C MET A 13 -0.92 11.58 15.67
N LEU A 14 -1.80 12.55 15.54
CA LEU A 14 -1.41 13.96 15.38
C LEU A 14 -0.64 14.50 16.58
N LEU A 15 -0.93 13.99 17.78
CA LEU A 15 -0.35 14.49 19.03
C LEU A 15 0.86 13.67 19.47
N ALA A 16 1.12 12.55 18.81
CA ALA A 16 2.16 11.61 19.25
C ALA A 16 3.34 11.63 18.29
N THR A 17 4.28 12.55 18.53
CA THR A 17 5.57 12.46 17.85
C THR A 17 6.17 11.10 18.19
N GLY A 18 6.69 10.41 17.17
CA GLY A 18 7.25 9.10 17.39
C GLY A 18 6.29 7.93 17.19
N PHE A 19 5.03 8.20 16.83
CA PHE A 19 4.08 7.12 16.53
C PHE A 19 4.60 6.24 15.40
N LEU A 20 5.04 6.84 14.31
CA LEU A 20 5.60 6.10 13.17
C LEU A 20 6.85 5.31 13.58
N ARG A 21 7.68 5.89 14.43
CA ARG A 21 8.85 5.20 14.94
C ARG A 21 8.46 3.93 15.69
N LYS A 22 7.43 4.02 16.53
CA LYS A 22 6.93 2.85 17.26
C LYS A 22 6.43 1.76 16.31
N VAL A 23 5.69 2.17 15.28
CA VAL A 23 5.19 1.23 14.27
C VAL A 23 6.36 0.52 13.58
N PHE A 24 7.34 1.28 13.12
CA PHE A 24 8.50 0.70 12.43
C PHE A 24 9.34 -0.18 13.34
N GLU A 25 9.49 0.19 14.63
CA GLU A 25 10.21 -0.64 15.59
C GLU A 25 9.56 -2.01 15.75
N ILE A 26 8.23 -2.07 15.73
CA ILE A 26 7.51 -3.34 15.83
C ILE A 26 7.85 -4.24 14.65
N PHE A 27 7.76 -3.71 13.42
CA PHE A 27 8.09 -4.49 12.23
C PHE A 27 9.56 -4.92 12.22
N GLU A 28 10.45 -4.03 12.64
CA GLU A 28 11.88 -4.34 12.69
C GLU A 28 12.18 -5.43 13.72
N SER A 29 11.53 -5.38 14.90
CA SER A 29 11.77 -6.37 15.94
C SER A 29 11.35 -7.77 15.52
N TYR A 30 10.43 -7.90 14.60
CA TYR A 30 10.02 -9.18 14.03
C TYR A 30 10.65 -9.44 12.67
N GLN A 31 11.62 -8.63 12.28
CA GLN A 31 12.35 -8.77 11.00
C GLN A 31 11.42 -8.90 9.80
N THR A 32 10.37 -8.07 9.78
CA THR A 32 9.36 -8.10 8.73
C THR A 32 9.44 -6.82 7.91
N PRO A 33 9.97 -6.89 6.70
CA PRO A 33 10.06 -5.70 5.84
C PRO A 33 8.68 -5.20 5.41
N ILE A 34 8.56 -3.90 5.27
CA ILE A 34 7.36 -3.25 4.76
C ILE A 34 7.58 -2.93 3.28
N ASP A 35 6.66 -3.37 2.42
CA ASP A 35 6.77 -3.14 0.97
C ASP A 35 6.19 -1.80 0.56
N MET A 36 4.98 -1.49 1.01
CA MET A 36 4.31 -0.23 0.73
C MET A 36 3.86 0.40 2.03
N ILE A 37 3.87 1.72 2.06
CA ILE A 37 3.37 2.47 3.22
C ILE A 37 2.60 3.69 2.74
N ALA A 38 1.47 3.96 3.37
CA ALA A 38 0.70 5.17 3.16
C ALA A 38 0.26 5.71 4.52
N THR A 39 0.39 7.01 4.70
CA THR A 39 0.05 7.65 5.97
C THR A 39 -1.03 8.69 5.78
N SER A 40 -1.80 8.91 6.83
CA SER A 40 -2.74 10.00 6.94
C SER A 40 -2.61 10.61 8.34
N GLU A 41 -3.43 11.61 8.62
CA GLU A 41 -3.39 12.25 9.94
C GLU A 41 -3.72 11.30 11.08
N VAL A 42 -4.51 10.26 10.81
CA VAL A 42 -5.03 9.38 11.85
C VAL A 42 -4.63 7.91 11.69
N GLY A 43 -3.87 7.58 10.66
CA GLY A 43 -3.55 6.18 10.44
C GLY A 43 -2.37 5.93 9.52
N VAL A 44 -1.91 4.70 9.57
CA VAL A 44 -0.84 4.20 8.71
C VAL A 44 -1.31 2.88 8.12
N SER A 45 -1.15 2.74 6.81
CA SER A 45 -1.40 1.48 6.11
C SER A 45 -0.08 0.96 5.57
N MET A 46 0.15 -0.33 5.73
CA MET A 46 1.40 -0.97 5.32
C MET A 46 1.09 -2.28 4.62
N SER A 47 1.98 -2.69 3.72
CA SER A 47 1.89 -4.01 3.12
C SER A 47 3.15 -4.81 3.40
N ILE A 48 2.97 -6.11 3.60
CA ILE A 48 4.07 -7.05 3.82
C ILE A 48 3.84 -8.29 2.96
N ASP A 49 4.92 -8.95 2.56
CA ASP A 49 4.85 -10.20 1.82
C ASP A 49 5.18 -11.43 2.68
N ASN A 50 5.71 -11.21 3.89
CA ASN A 50 6.04 -12.28 4.82
C ASN A 50 5.16 -12.16 6.05
N ASP A 51 4.22 -13.09 6.19
CA ASP A 51 3.24 -13.08 7.28
C ASP A 51 3.61 -14.01 8.45
N ALA A 52 4.85 -14.49 8.49
CA ALA A 52 5.29 -15.42 9.52
C ALA A 52 5.07 -14.90 10.95
N HIS A 53 5.19 -13.59 11.13
CA HIS A 53 5.03 -12.95 12.44
C HIS A 53 3.81 -12.04 12.52
N LEU A 54 2.85 -12.24 11.62
CA LEU A 54 1.68 -11.36 11.50
C LEU A 54 0.93 -11.21 12.83
N ASN A 55 0.64 -12.32 13.50
CA ASN A 55 -0.12 -12.27 14.75
C ASN A 55 0.59 -11.50 15.84
N ASP A 56 1.90 -11.68 15.96
CA ASP A 56 2.70 -10.96 16.95
C ASP A 56 2.74 -9.47 16.65
N ILE A 57 2.93 -9.13 15.39
CA ILE A 57 2.95 -7.72 14.95
C ILE A 57 1.61 -7.06 15.24
N VAL A 58 0.51 -7.71 14.87
CA VAL A 58 -0.83 -7.18 15.10
C VAL A 58 -1.09 -6.97 16.59
N ASN A 59 -0.71 -7.93 17.42
CA ASN A 59 -0.89 -7.83 18.87
C ASN A 59 -0.12 -6.65 19.45
N GLU A 60 1.09 -6.40 18.97
CA GLU A 60 1.88 -5.24 19.40
C GLU A 60 1.25 -3.94 18.93
N LEU A 61 0.80 -3.88 17.67
CA LEU A 61 0.18 -2.68 17.12
C LEU A 61 -1.12 -2.31 17.84
N LYS A 62 -1.88 -3.30 18.30
CA LYS A 62 -3.14 -3.07 19.01
C LYS A 62 -2.97 -2.25 20.29
N LYS A 63 -1.77 -2.21 20.83
CA LYS A 63 -1.48 -1.37 22.01
C LYS A 63 -1.54 0.11 21.69
N TYR A 64 -1.46 0.49 20.42
CA TYR A 64 -1.36 1.87 19.98
C TYR A 64 -2.55 2.36 19.15
N GLY A 65 -3.44 1.47 18.76
CA GLY A 65 -4.61 1.87 17.98
C GLY A 65 -5.45 0.69 17.52
N THR A 66 -6.43 0.98 16.67
CA THR A 66 -7.27 -0.05 16.07
C THR A 66 -6.59 -0.60 14.84
N VAL A 67 -6.44 -1.92 14.78
CA VAL A 67 -5.73 -2.60 13.70
C VAL A 67 -6.70 -3.41 12.85
N THR A 68 -6.61 -3.24 11.53
CA THR A 68 -7.33 -4.09 10.57
C THR A 68 -6.32 -4.77 9.66
N VAL A 69 -6.67 -5.97 9.20
CA VAL A 69 -5.80 -6.78 8.36
C VAL A 69 -6.59 -7.27 7.15
N ASP A 70 -6.03 -7.08 5.97
CA ASP A 70 -6.58 -7.62 4.73
C ASP A 70 -5.55 -8.55 4.10
N THR A 71 -5.93 -9.81 3.91
CA THR A 71 -5.07 -10.82 3.30
C THR A 71 -5.41 -10.98 1.82
N ASP A 72 -4.65 -11.82 1.11
CA ASP A 72 -4.89 -12.15 -0.29
C ASP A 72 -4.92 -10.91 -1.18
N MET A 73 -3.92 -10.07 -1.00
CA MET A 73 -3.72 -8.87 -1.78
C MET A 73 -2.58 -9.07 -2.78
N CYS A 74 -2.49 -8.19 -3.76
CA CYS A 74 -1.33 -8.15 -4.65
C CYS A 74 -0.95 -6.71 -4.97
N ILE A 75 0.31 -6.51 -5.30
CA ILE A 75 0.84 -5.22 -5.70
C ILE A 75 1.02 -5.22 -7.21
N ILE A 76 0.42 -4.24 -7.88
CA ILE A 76 0.64 -4.01 -9.31
C ILE A 76 1.45 -2.74 -9.44
N CYS A 77 2.58 -2.85 -10.10
CA CYS A 77 3.50 -1.75 -10.28
C CYS A 77 3.53 -1.35 -11.74
N VAL A 78 3.20 -0.08 -12.02
CA VAL A 78 3.30 0.49 -13.35
C VAL A 78 4.63 1.23 -13.43
N VAL A 79 5.48 0.80 -14.35
CA VAL A 79 6.84 1.35 -14.50
C VAL A 79 6.91 2.13 -15.80
N GLY A 80 7.50 3.31 -15.75
CA GLY A 80 7.66 4.16 -16.92
C GLY A 80 8.29 5.47 -16.54
N ASP A 81 8.25 6.43 -17.46
CA ASP A 81 8.72 7.79 -17.19
C ASP A 81 7.59 8.54 -16.47
N LEU A 82 7.64 8.53 -15.13
CA LEU A 82 6.64 9.12 -14.26
C LEU A 82 7.12 10.43 -13.64
N ASP A 83 7.97 11.18 -14.35
CA ASP A 83 8.36 12.50 -13.89
C ASP A 83 7.08 13.30 -13.60
N TRP A 84 7.01 13.91 -12.41
CA TRP A 84 5.80 14.58 -11.94
C TRP A 84 5.34 15.69 -12.87
N SER A 85 6.25 16.21 -13.69
CA SER A 85 5.93 17.25 -14.66
C SER A 85 5.29 16.70 -15.94
N ASN A 86 5.30 15.37 -16.14
CA ASN A 86 4.62 14.74 -17.27
C ASN A 86 3.12 14.66 -16.97
N VAL A 87 2.35 15.47 -17.69
CA VAL A 87 0.93 15.61 -17.40
C VAL A 87 0.14 14.41 -17.88
N GLY A 88 -0.67 13.85 -16.99
CA GLY A 88 -1.71 12.88 -17.36
C GLY A 88 -1.31 11.43 -17.33
N PHE A 89 -0.05 11.08 -17.12
CA PHE A 89 0.35 9.67 -17.06
C PHE A 89 -0.29 8.94 -15.88
N GLU A 90 -0.23 9.55 -14.69
CA GLU A 90 -0.83 8.97 -13.49
C GLU A 90 -2.34 8.84 -13.64
N THR A 91 -2.98 9.72 -14.40
CA THR A 91 -4.42 9.65 -14.68
C THR A 91 -4.75 8.41 -15.48
N LEU A 92 -3.94 8.05 -16.48
CA LEU A 92 -4.16 6.85 -17.26
C LEU A 92 -4.07 5.59 -16.38
N ALA A 93 -3.11 5.57 -15.48
CA ALA A 93 -2.93 4.44 -14.58
C ALA A 93 -4.09 4.34 -13.58
N THR A 94 -4.50 5.44 -12.97
CA THR A 94 -5.60 5.43 -12.00
C THR A 94 -6.95 5.18 -12.67
N GLU A 95 -7.15 5.70 -13.88
CA GLU A 95 -8.38 5.44 -14.65
C GLU A 95 -8.57 3.95 -14.91
N ALA A 96 -7.48 3.22 -15.13
CA ALA A 96 -7.54 1.78 -15.32
C ALA A 96 -8.11 1.07 -14.11
N MET A 97 -8.01 1.67 -12.93
CA MET A 97 -8.47 1.09 -11.67
C MET A 97 -9.86 1.56 -11.26
N LYS A 98 -10.57 2.34 -12.09
CA LYS A 98 -11.82 2.98 -11.67
C LYS A 98 -12.92 2.03 -11.19
N ASN A 99 -12.91 0.78 -11.65
CA ASN A 99 -13.89 -0.24 -11.26
C ASN A 99 -13.30 -1.31 -10.35
N ILE A 100 -12.09 -1.08 -9.85
CA ILE A 100 -11.38 -2.05 -9.01
C ILE A 100 -11.11 -1.41 -7.66
N PRO A 101 -11.53 -2.06 -6.55
CA PRO A 101 -11.20 -1.53 -5.23
C PRO A 101 -9.70 -1.47 -5.02
N VAL A 102 -9.20 -0.29 -4.71
CA VAL A 102 -7.78 -0.06 -4.47
C VAL A 102 -7.58 0.19 -2.99
N ARG A 103 -6.74 -0.62 -2.36
CA ARG A 103 -6.47 -0.54 -0.93
C ARG A 103 -5.44 0.54 -0.61
N MET A 104 -4.42 0.65 -1.44
CA MET A 104 -3.33 1.63 -1.29
C MET A 104 -2.77 2.01 -2.64
N ILE A 105 -2.26 3.24 -2.73
CA ILE A 105 -1.52 3.73 -3.88
C ILE A 105 -0.23 4.32 -3.35
N SER A 106 0.89 3.97 -3.99
CA SER A 106 2.18 4.59 -3.72
C SER A 106 2.65 5.29 -4.98
N TYR A 107 2.84 6.59 -4.91
CA TYR A 107 3.25 7.42 -6.04
C TYR A 107 4.00 8.63 -5.50
N GLY A 108 5.02 9.05 -6.24
CA GLY A 108 5.80 10.24 -5.85
C GLY A 108 7.11 9.92 -5.16
N GLY A 109 7.31 8.68 -4.72
CA GLY A 109 8.57 8.26 -4.12
C GLY A 109 9.66 7.98 -5.15
N SER A 110 9.26 7.87 -6.42
CA SER A 110 10.16 7.61 -7.53
C SER A 110 9.53 8.16 -8.81
N ASN A 111 10.35 8.55 -9.77
CA ASN A 111 9.87 8.97 -11.09
C ASN A 111 9.62 7.79 -12.02
N TYR A 112 9.75 6.56 -11.55
CA TYR A 112 9.71 5.37 -12.39
C TYR A 112 8.56 4.44 -12.13
N ASN A 113 7.82 4.61 -11.04
CA ASN A 113 6.71 3.71 -10.77
C ASN A 113 5.55 4.36 -10.02
N ILE A 114 4.38 3.78 -10.22
CA ILE A 114 3.20 3.97 -9.40
C ILE A 114 2.69 2.57 -9.04
N SER A 115 2.44 2.31 -7.76
CA SER A 115 2.07 0.98 -7.29
C SER A 115 0.67 1.00 -6.68
N PHE A 116 -0.11 -0.02 -7.00
CA PHE A 116 -1.46 -0.22 -6.49
C PHE A 116 -1.52 -1.50 -5.69
N LEU A 117 -2.09 -1.44 -4.50
CA LEU A 117 -2.39 -2.62 -3.72
C LEU A 117 -3.88 -2.93 -3.89
N ILE A 118 -4.18 -4.08 -4.46
CA ILE A 118 -5.54 -4.51 -4.77
C ILE A 118 -5.75 -5.94 -4.28
N ARG A 119 -6.98 -6.42 -4.35
CA ARG A 119 -7.27 -7.83 -4.07
C ARG A 119 -6.66 -8.70 -5.16
N GLU A 120 -6.08 -9.82 -4.77
CA GLU A 120 -5.48 -10.75 -5.73
C GLU A 120 -6.50 -11.21 -6.77
N ARG A 121 -7.75 -11.38 -6.38
CA ARG A 121 -8.82 -11.79 -7.31
C ARG A 121 -9.07 -10.79 -8.44
N ASP A 122 -8.67 -9.52 -8.25
CA ASP A 122 -8.85 -8.46 -9.25
C ASP A 122 -7.62 -8.25 -10.13
N LYS A 123 -6.56 -9.01 -9.89
CA LYS A 123 -5.28 -8.84 -10.57
C LYS A 123 -5.40 -8.93 -12.09
N LYS A 124 -6.07 -9.96 -12.58
CA LYS A 124 -6.19 -10.18 -14.03
C LYS A 124 -6.91 -9.02 -14.71
N GLN A 125 -8.01 -8.57 -14.12
CA GLN A 125 -8.76 -7.44 -14.66
C GLN A 125 -7.95 -6.15 -14.64
N ALA A 126 -7.22 -5.92 -13.56
CA ALA A 126 -6.38 -4.74 -13.43
C ALA A 126 -5.29 -4.70 -14.50
N LEU A 127 -4.61 -5.83 -14.71
CA LEU A 127 -3.56 -5.91 -15.73
C LEU A 127 -4.13 -5.69 -17.13
N GLN A 128 -5.32 -6.22 -17.41
CA GLN A 128 -5.98 -6.02 -18.69
C GLN A 128 -6.35 -4.56 -18.90
N ASN A 129 -6.91 -3.90 -17.88
CA ASN A 129 -7.29 -2.50 -17.96
C ASN A 129 -6.07 -1.59 -18.17
N LEU A 130 -4.97 -1.89 -17.49
CA LEU A 130 -3.73 -1.13 -17.65
C LEU A 130 -3.17 -1.28 -19.06
N SER A 131 -3.17 -2.52 -19.57
CA SER A 131 -2.72 -2.78 -20.93
C SER A 131 -3.54 -1.96 -21.94
N ASN A 132 -4.86 -1.96 -21.80
CA ASN A 132 -5.75 -1.22 -22.69
C ASN A 132 -5.51 0.28 -22.62
N ASN A 133 -5.34 0.84 -21.42
CA ASN A 133 -5.20 2.28 -21.26
C ASN A 133 -3.81 2.80 -21.63
N LEU A 134 -2.77 2.01 -21.36
CA LEU A 134 -1.39 2.48 -21.51
C LEU A 134 -0.75 2.07 -22.83
N PHE A 135 -1.17 0.95 -23.41
CA PHE A 135 -0.49 0.37 -24.57
C PHE A 135 -1.36 0.19 -25.81
N GLU A 136 -2.68 0.24 -25.67
CA GLU A 136 -3.60 0.02 -26.78
C GLU A 136 -4.42 1.25 -27.10
N LYS A 137 -3.75 2.34 -27.35
CA LYS A 137 -4.43 3.58 -27.72
C LYS A 137 -4.65 3.66 -29.23
#